data_2c251f2b887da7bddf991082ed7f973d
#
_entry.id   2c251f2b887da7bddf991082ed7f973d
#
_cell.length_a   1.000
_cell.length_b   1.000
_cell.length_c   1.000
_cell.angle_alpha   90.00
_cell.angle_beta   90.00
_cell.angle_gamma   90.00
#
_symmetry.space_group_name_H-M   'P 1'
#
loop_
_entity.id
_entity.type
_entity.pdbx_description
1 polymer ?
#
loop_
_entity_poly.entity_id
_entity_poly.type
_entity_poly.pdbx_seq_one_letter_code
_entity_poly.pdbx_strand_id
1 'polypeptide(L)'
;MGWSFKASGLLSLFIALVNLGLVLWLWKSRKDYKFLVYTTLGLVLTFVSITVPIQLDGNYITLVWASEMVLLLWLYIKSRIRVYEYAAKILVGLTFISYLMDIYNVVMHEHHAVSTIFLNSSFATSLFVGLAMGAFALLMGYYRPFFSTARQLKYGFWNPFMLFVSVAILYYTFMMEFHLHFEGATRSGAMFLFTAIAISSVCYAFRKRFPITQCLTFYMLAIGINTLVYIINIWGDQWENMAFVPVVLRWFTAAFVIANICYVARQYYLLIGIKSRFTIYLNILVTLLWVTMVRSFLWQVGVDDFSAGLSLSLSIAGFVQMGLGMRLHQKVMRMISLSTFGIVLLKLVFDDLWAMPTIG
;
A
#
# COMPACT_ATOMS: atom_id res chain seq x y z
N MET A 1 32.55 -28.18 13.39
CA MET A 1 31.60 -27.45 14.26
C MET A 1 30.11 -27.60 13.90
N GLY A 2 29.70 -27.98 12.66
CA GLY A 2 28.30 -28.07 12.26
C GLY A 2 27.44 -29.17 12.93
N TRP A 3 28.01 -30.25 13.39
CA TRP A 3 27.25 -31.38 13.97
C TRP A 3 26.70 -31.12 15.39
N SER A 4 27.44 -30.38 16.21
CA SER A 4 26.99 -30.04 17.58
C SER A 4 25.82 -29.07 17.59
N PHE A 5 25.75 -28.14 16.64
CA PHE A 5 24.68 -27.18 16.51
C PHE A 5 23.35 -27.85 16.06
N LYS A 6 23.40 -28.73 15.07
CA LYS A 6 22.24 -29.51 14.62
C LYS A 6 21.71 -30.48 15.69
N ALA A 7 22.60 -31.04 16.50
CA ALA A 7 22.23 -31.91 17.61
C ALA A 7 21.48 -31.14 18.73
N SER A 8 21.87 -29.89 19.04
CA SER A 8 21.21 -29.06 20.05
C SER A 8 19.76 -28.67 19.63
N GLY A 9 19.55 -28.40 18.35
CA GLY A 9 18.19 -28.11 17.84
C GLY A 9 17.27 -29.34 17.87
N LEU A 10 17.79 -30.54 17.57
CA LEU A 10 17.04 -31.79 17.71
C LEU A 10 16.66 -32.07 19.17
N LEU A 11 17.53 -31.77 20.12
CA LEU A 11 17.24 -31.89 21.55
C LEU A 11 16.11 -30.94 21.97
N SER A 12 16.15 -29.67 21.56
CA SER A 12 15.08 -28.71 21.81
C SER A 12 13.74 -29.17 21.23
N LEU A 13 13.76 -29.68 20.00
CA LEU A 13 12.57 -30.22 19.35
C LEU A 13 12.00 -31.43 20.12
N PHE A 14 12.87 -32.33 20.57
CA PHE A 14 12.45 -33.48 21.38
C PHE A 14 11.79 -33.04 22.69
N ILE A 15 12.38 -32.06 23.40
CA ILE A 15 11.78 -31.49 24.61
C ILE A 15 10.42 -30.85 24.31
N ALA A 16 10.31 -30.13 23.20
CA ALA A 16 9.03 -29.55 22.76
C ALA A 16 7.96 -30.65 22.53
N LEU A 17 8.33 -31.75 21.86
CA LEU A 17 7.42 -32.86 21.59
C LEU A 17 6.97 -33.58 22.89
N VAL A 18 7.89 -33.82 23.84
CA VAL A 18 7.55 -34.37 25.14
C VAL A 18 6.55 -33.49 25.91
N ASN A 19 6.82 -32.18 25.96
CA ASN A 19 5.90 -31.23 26.59
C ASN A 19 4.55 -31.15 25.85
N LEU A 20 4.53 -31.23 24.50
CA LEU A 20 3.29 -31.33 23.74
C LEU A 20 2.49 -32.58 24.08
N GLY A 21 3.16 -33.73 24.23
CA GLY A 21 2.52 -34.98 24.72
C GLY A 21 1.88 -34.78 26.09
N LEU A 22 2.56 -34.10 27.01
CA LEU A 22 2.02 -33.78 28.34
C LEU A 22 0.79 -32.84 28.23
N VAL A 23 0.81 -31.84 27.37
CA VAL A 23 -0.34 -30.97 27.12
C VAL A 23 -1.54 -31.77 26.65
N LEU A 24 -1.36 -32.66 25.67
CA LEU A 24 -2.42 -33.49 25.12
C LEU A 24 -2.99 -34.45 26.18
N TRP A 25 -2.12 -35.04 27.00
CA TRP A 25 -2.52 -35.90 28.08
C TRP A 25 -3.31 -35.15 29.17
N LEU A 26 -2.84 -33.98 29.62
CA LEU A 26 -3.53 -33.12 30.58
C LEU A 26 -4.88 -32.64 30.06
N TRP A 27 -4.96 -32.29 28.78
CA TRP A 27 -6.21 -31.85 28.14
C TRP A 27 -7.27 -32.97 28.17
N LYS A 28 -6.84 -34.21 27.93
CA LYS A 28 -7.75 -35.38 27.90
C LYS A 28 -8.14 -35.85 29.30
N SER A 29 -7.25 -35.72 30.30
CA SER A 29 -7.43 -36.33 31.62
C SER A 29 -8.36 -35.55 32.56
N ARG A 30 -8.28 -34.21 32.62
CA ARG A 30 -9.14 -33.41 33.51
C ARG A 30 -9.25 -31.93 33.01
N LYS A 31 -10.50 -31.42 33.05
CA LYS A 31 -10.82 -30.04 32.68
C LYS A 31 -10.37 -28.99 33.71
N ASP A 32 -9.95 -29.39 34.93
CA ASP A 32 -9.68 -28.48 36.04
C ASP A 32 -8.26 -27.83 35.98
N TYR A 33 -7.34 -28.36 35.20
CA TYR A 33 -5.96 -27.91 35.12
C TYR A 33 -5.67 -26.94 33.97
N LYS A 34 -6.62 -26.08 33.65
CA LYS A 34 -6.46 -25.12 32.51
C LYS A 34 -5.18 -24.28 32.59
N PHE A 35 -4.82 -23.82 33.80
CA PHE A 35 -3.59 -23.02 33.99
C PHE A 35 -2.34 -23.83 33.65
N LEU A 36 -2.27 -25.08 34.11
CA LEU A 36 -1.14 -25.97 33.86
C LEU A 36 -1.00 -26.28 32.36
N VAL A 37 -2.12 -26.57 31.68
CA VAL A 37 -2.16 -26.79 30.22
C VAL A 37 -1.59 -25.58 29.47
N TYR A 38 -2.06 -24.38 29.79
CA TYR A 38 -1.55 -23.19 29.15
C TYR A 38 -0.06 -22.94 29.44
N THR A 39 0.39 -23.15 30.69
CA THR A 39 1.80 -22.97 31.06
C THR A 39 2.71 -23.93 30.30
N THR A 40 2.33 -25.20 30.22
CA THR A 40 3.07 -26.24 29.49
C THR A 40 3.06 -25.97 27.99
N LEU A 41 1.95 -25.47 27.43
CA LEU A 41 1.88 -25.04 26.02
C LEU A 41 2.83 -23.87 25.74
N GLY A 42 2.99 -22.96 26.70
CA GLY A 42 3.99 -21.88 26.60
C GLY A 42 5.42 -22.40 26.53
N LEU A 43 5.75 -23.41 27.33
CA LEU A 43 7.06 -24.07 27.26
C LEU A 43 7.30 -24.72 25.89
N VAL A 44 6.28 -25.41 25.34
CA VAL A 44 6.35 -25.98 23.97
C VAL A 44 6.72 -24.89 22.96
N LEU A 45 6.01 -23.77 22.97
CA LEU A 45 6.25 -22.67 22.05
C LEU A 45 7.65 -22.06 22.24
N THR A 46 8.09 -21.87 23.49
CA THR A 46 9.44 -21.36 23.76
C THR A 46 10.53 -22.26 23.17
N PHE A 47 10.40 -23.58 23.34
CA PHE A 47 11.36 -24.52 22.76
C PHE A 47 11.28 -24.56 21.22
N VAL A 48 10.10 -24.43 20.64
CA VAL A 48 9.94 -24.29 19.18
C VAL A 48 10.61 -23.02 18.69
N SER A 49 10.34 -21.85 19.31
CA SER A 49 10.97 -20.57 18.95
C SER A 49 12.51 -20.62 18.95
N ILE A 50 13.10 -21.31 19.93
CA ILE A 50 14.55 -21.47 20.02
C ILE A 50 15.08 -22.44 18.97
N THR A 51 14.33 -23.51 18.68
CA THR A 51 14.74 -24.51 17.68
C THR A 51 14.80 -23.92 16.26
N VAL A 52 13.88 -23.00 15.95
CA VAL A 52 13.71 -22.43 14.60
C VAL A 52 15.00 -21.84 14.03
N PRO A 53 15.69 -20.87 14.68
CA PRO A 53 16.91 -20.29 14.13
C PRO A 53 18.12 -21.27 14.14
N ILE A 54 18.02 -22.39 14.83
CA ILE A 54 19.07 -23.42 14.87
C ILE A 54 18.94 -24.41 13.72
N GLN A 55 17.71 -24.73 13.31
CA GLN A 55 17.39 -25.79 12.35
C GLN A 55 16.98 -25.29 10.98
N LEU A 56 16.43 -24.08 10.92
CA LEU A 56 15.89 -23.49 9.69
C LEU A 56 16.78 -22.32 9.23
N ASP A 57 16.82 -22.15 7.93
CA ASP A 57 17.59 -21.08 7.28
C ASP A 57 16.64 -20.10 6.56
N GLY A 58 17.06 -18.83 6.50
CA GLY A 58 16.41 -17.79 5.69
C GLY A 58 14.92 -17.60 6.00
N ASN A 59 14.11 -17.54 4.96
CA ASN A 59 12.69 -17.20 5.00
C ASN A 59 11.81 -18.08 5.93
N TYR A 60 12.24 -19.31 6.20
CA TYR A 60 11.49 -20.21 7.09
C TYR A 60 11.49 -19.74 8.55
N ILE A 61 12.54 -19.09 9.01
CA ILE A 61 12.61 -18.49 10.35
C ILE A 61 11.52 -17.44 10.49
N THR A 62 11.44 -16.54 9.52
CA THR A 62 10.47 -15.44 9.48
C THR A 62 9.03 -15.96 9.46
N LEU A 63 8.74 -17.00 8.67
CA LEU A 63 7.42 -17.63 8.60
C LEU A 63 6.97 -18.23 9.93
N VAL A 64 7.86 -18.96 10.61
CA VAL A 64 7.53 -19.59 11.88
C VAL A 64 7.31 -18.53 12.97
N TRP A 65 8.19 -17.55 13.10
CA TRP A 65 8.03 -16.47 14.07
C TRP A 65 6.79 -15.62 13.80
N ALA A 66 6.44 -15.37 12.53
CA ALA A 66 5.22 -14.67 12.15
C ALA A 66 3.94 -15.43 12.55
N SER A 67 3.93 -16.76 12.41
CA SER A 67 2.81 -17.58 12.87
C SER A 67 2.72 -17.66 14.39
N GLU A 68 3.86 -17.79 15.06
CA GLU A 68 3.96 -17.93 16.50
C GLU A 68 3.56 -16.66 17.25
N MET A 69 3.89 -15.46 16.74
CA MET A 69 3.46 -14.21 17.37
C MET A 69 1.92 -14.08 17.40
N VAL A 70 1.23 -14.51 16.35
CA VAL A 70 -0.24 -14.48 16.28
C VAL A 70 -0.83 -15.51 17.26
N LEU A 71 -0.24 -16.70 17.32
CA LEU A 71 -0.66 -17.78 18.22
C LEU A 71 -0.46 -17.40 19.69
N LEU A 72 0.66 -16.80 20.07
CA LEU A 72 0.90 -16.31 21.43
C LEU A 72 -0.08 -15.21 21.84
N LEU A 73 -0.41 -14.30 20.93
CA LEU A 73 -1.43 -13.29 21.20
C LEU A 73 -2.81 -13.95 21.42
N TRP A 74 -3.17 -14.92 20.61
CA TRP A 74 -4.41 -15.67 20.78
C TRP A 74 -4.44 -16.42 22.13
N LEU A 75 -3.32 -17.06 22.52
CA LEU A 75 -3.17 -17.71 23.82
C LEU A 75 -3.31 -16.70 24.98
N TYR A 76 -2.71 -15.53 24.88
CA TYR A 76 -2.91 -14.45 25.85
C TYR A 76 -4.37 -14.08 26.01
N ILE A 77 -5.10 -13.93 24.91
CA ILE A 77 -6.52 -13.60 24.93
C ILE A 77 -7.34 -14.66 25.65
N LYS A 78 -7.01 -15.94 25.45
CA LYS A 78 -7.71 -17.09 26.03
C LYS A 78 -7.32 -17.37 27.48
N SER A 79 -6.01 -17.36 27.77
CA SER A 79 -5.47 -17.75 29.11
C SER A 79 -5.39 -16.59 30.07
N ARG A 80 -5.31 -15.35 29.59
CA ARG A 80 -5.05 -14.12 30.38
C ARG A 80 -3.68 -14.09 31.07
N ILE A 81 -2.75 -14.99 30.71
CA ILE A 81 -1.41 -15.06 31.26
C ILE A 81 -0.54 -13.99 30.57
N ARG A 82 -0.04 -13.03 31.34
CA ARG A 82 0.70 -11.85 30.82
C ARG A 82 2.00 -12.20 30.10
N VAL A 83 2.61 -13.32 30.43
CA VAL A 83 3.86 -13.78 29.81
C VAL A 83 3.67 -13.92 28.30
N TYR A 84 2.54 -14.42 27.83
CA TYR A 84 2.23 -14.54 26.39
C TYR A 84 2.14 -13.21 25.68
N GLU A 85 1.63 -12.16 26.36
CA GLU A 85 1.59 -10.82 25.79
C GLU A 85 3.00 -10.26 25.53
N TYR A 86 3.90 -10.44 26.52
CA TYR A 86 5.29 -10.00 26.37
C TYR A 86 6.03 -10.82 25.31
N ALA A 87 5.88 -12.12 25.32
CA ALA A 87 6.47 -13.02 24.32
C ALA A 87 5.99 -12.69 22.92
N ALA A 88 4.69 -12.47 22.72
CA ALA A 88 4.14 -12.06 21.43
C ALA A 88 4.74 -10.75 20.92
N LYS A 89 4.92 -9.74 21.80
CA LYS A 89 5.56 -8.46 21.43
C LYS A 89 7.03 -8.60 21.06
N ILE A 90 7.76 -9.45 21.78
CA ILE A 90 9.16 -9.77 21.46
C ILE A 90 9.24 -10.43 20.08
N LEU A 91 8.36 -11.40 19.81
CA LEU A 91 8.31 -12.07 18.51
C LEU A 91 7.91 -11.13 17.37
N VAL A 92 7.04 -10.14 17.60
CA VAL A 92 6.77 -9.09 16.59
C VAL A 92 8.07 -8.39 16.20
N GLY A 93 8.90 -8.00 17.18
CA GLY A 93 10.20 -7.37 16.93
C GLY A 93 11.18 -8.29 16.17
N LEU A 94 11.29 -9.54 16.61
CA LEU A 94 12.14 -10.54 15.97
C LEU A 94 11.69 -10.87 14.54
N THR A 95 10.40 -11.05 14.32
CA THR A 95 9.82 -11.26 12.98
C THR A 95 10.11 -10.08 12.06
N PHE A 96 10.00 -8.85 12.57
CA PHE A 96 10.28 -7.67 11.77
C PHE A 96 11.76 -7.56 11.40
N ILE A 97 12.67 -7.83 12.33
CA ILE A 97 14.13 -7.85 12.08
C ILE A 97 14.48 -8.95 11.07
N SER A 98 13.96 -10.17 11.27
CA SER A 98 14.19 -11.29 10.35
C SER A 98 13.66 -10.96 8.93
N TYR A 99 12.49 -10.36 8.84
CA TYR A 99 11.92 -9.91 7.57
C TYR A 99 12.78 -8.85 6.86
N LEU A 100 13.35 -7.89 7.61
CA LEU A 100 14.28 -6.92 7.03
C LEU A 100 15.57 -7.58 6.50
N MET A 101 16.06 -8.61 7.19
CA MET A 101 17.20 -9.39 6.70
C MET A 101 16.86 -10.16 5.43
N ASP A 102 15.67 -10.75 5.35
CA ASP A 102 15.20 -11.44 4.14
C ASP A 102 15.10 -10.48 2.95
N ILE A 103 14.53 -9.27 3.16
CA ILE A 103 14.48 -8.22 2.12
C ILE A 103 15.89 -7.82 1.67
N TYR A 104 16.79 -7.60 2.63
CA TYR A 104 18.19 -7.23 2.32
C TYR A 104 18.87 -8.28 1.45
N ASN A 105 18.67 -9.56 1.76
CA ASN A 105 19.21 -10.66 0.97
C ASN A 105 18.65 -10.70 -0.44
N VAL A 106 17.34 -10.49 -0.62
CA VAL A 106 16.71 -10.42 -1.94
C VAL A 106 17.27 -9.27 -2.76
N VAL A 107 17.36 -8.07 -2.17
CA VAL A 107 17.86 -6.88 -2.88
C VAL A 107 19.33 -7.02 -3.28
N MET A 108 20.17 -7.66 -2.45
CA MET A 108 21.60 -7.73 -2.68
C MET A 108 22.07 -8.95 -3.49
N HIS A 109 21.35 -10.08 -3.44
CA HIS A 109 21.86 -11.35 -3.96
C HIS A 109 20.99 -12.02 -5.02
N GLU A 110 19.68 -11.71 -5.10
CA GLU A 110 18.75 -12.49 -5.94
C GLU A 110 18.37 -11.86 -7.29
N HIS A 111 19.14 -10.92 -7.82
CA HIS A 111 18.83 -10.31 -9.13
C HIS A 111 18.70 -11.32 -10.30
N HIS A 112 19.03 -12.60 -10.10
CA HIS A 112 19.04 -13.59 -11.18
C HIS A 112 18.22 -14.87 -10.94
N ALA A 113 17.54 -15.02 -9.79
CA ALA A 113 16.95 -16.31 -9.40
C ALA A 113 15.41 -16.33 -9.31
N VAL A 114 14.71 -15.24 -9.64
CA VAL A 114 13.25 -15.20 -9.50
C VAL A 114 12.60 -15.78 -10.75
N SER A 115 12.19 -17.05 -10.70
CA SER A 115 11.71 -17.79 -11.86
C SER A 115 10.21 -17.59 -12.20
N THR A 116 9.37 -17.24 -11.22
CA THR A 116 7.91 -17.17 -11.41
C THR A 116 7.28 -16.00 -10.66
N ILE A 117 6.45 -15.22 -11.37
CA ILE A 117 5.63 -14.13 -10.79
C ILE A 117 4.70 -14.69 -9.71
N PHE A 118 4.65 -14.06 -8.54
CA PHE A 118 3.79 -14.37 -7.38
C PHE A 118 3.97 -15.77 -6.76
N LEU A 119 4.77 -16.65 -7.33
CA LEU A 119 5.01 -18.02 -6.86
C LEU A 119 6.45 -18.24 -6.40
N ASN A 120 7.11 -17.20 -5.94
CA ASN A 120 8.45 -17.30 -5.36
C ASN A 120 8.41 -17.28 -3.81
N SER A 121 9.46 -17.81 -3.20
CA SER A 121 9.55 -17.91 -1.72
C SER A 121 9.57 -16.55 -1.03
N SER A 122 10.19 -15.56 -1.65
CA SER A 122 10.29 -14.20 -1.11
C SER A 122 8.94 -13.50 -1.08
N PHE A 123 8.16 -13.59 -2.17
CA PHE A 123 6.80 -13.06 -2.21
C PHE A 123 5.90 -13.75 -1.18
N ALA A 124 5.93 -15.09 -1.12
CA ALA A 124 5.13 -15.87 -0.18
C ALA A 124 5.43 -15.49 1.28
N THR A 125 6.73 -15.35 1.63
CA THR A 125 7.14 -14.95 2.98
C THR A 125 6.68 -13.53 3.31
N SER A 126 6.91 -12.57 2.42
CA SER A 126 6.51 -11.18 2.61
C SER A 126 4.99 -11.05 2.75
N LEU A 127 4.23 -11.75 1.90
CA LEU A 127 2.77 -11.79 1.95
C LEU A 127 2.29 -12.36 3.29
N PHE A 128 2.88 -13.48 3.73
CA PHE A 128 2.53 -14.12 4.99
C PHE A 128 2.82 -13.23 6.20
N VAL A 129 3.99 -12.58 6.24
CA VAL A 129 4.35 -11.63 7.31
C VAL A 129 3.36 -10.46 7.36
N GLY A 130 3.03 -9.87 6.20
CA GLY A 130 2.04 -8.80 6.12
C GLY A 130 0.67 -9.22 6.64
N LEU A 131 0.19 -10.42 6.26
CA LEU A 131 -1.07 -10.97 6.74
C LEU A 131 -1.03 -11.31 8.24
N ALA A 132 0.08 -11.86 8.75
CA ALA A 132 0.25 -12.16 10.16
C ALA A 132 0.26 -10.90 11.04
N MET A 133 0.94 -9.82 10.60
CA MET A 133 0.90 -8.51 11.26
C MET A 133 -0.52 -7.93 11.26
N GLY A 134 -1.25 -8.08 10.16
CA GLY A 134 -2.66 -7.68 10.05
C GLY A 134 -3.57 -8.48 11.00
N ALA A 135 -3.41 -9.80 11.04
CA ALA A 135 -4.15 -10.66 11.96
C ALA A 135 -3.86 -10.30 13.42
N PHE A 136 -2.60 -10.04 13.76
CA PHE A 136 -2.20 -9.57 15.09
C PHE A 136 -2.92 -8.26 15.46
N ALA A 137 -2.93 -7.27 14.57
CA ALA A 137 -3.62 -6.00 14.77
C ALA A 137 -5.14 -6.17 14.91
N LEU A 138 -5.75 -7.01 14.06
CA LEU A 138 -7.19 -7.28 14.11
C LEU A 138 -7.59 -7.99 15.40
N LEU A 139 -6.84 -8.98 15.85
CA LEU A 139 -7.07 -9.67 17.14
C LEU A 139 -6.96 -8.68 18.30
N MET A 140 -5.92 -7.85 18.33
CA MET A 140 -5.80 -6.78 19.34
C MET A 140 -6.99 -5.84 19.33
N GLY A 141 -7.45 -5.41 18.15
CA GLY A 141 -8.58 -4.50 17.99
C GLY A 141 -9.90 -5.11 18.42
N TYR A 142 -10.16 -6.36 18.04
CA TYR A 142 -11.38 -7.09 18.37
C TYR A 142 -11.55 -7.32 19.87
N TYR A 143 -10.47 -7.68 20.56
CA TYR A 143 -10.51 -7.97 22.00
C TYR A 143 -10.20 -6.75 22.90
N ARG A 144 -10.04 -5.55 22.31
CA ARG A 144 -9.80 -4.30 23.05
C ARG A 144 -10.80 -4.04 24.17
N PRO A 145 -12.13 -4.25 24.01
CA PRO A 145 -13.11 -4.02 25.10
C PRO A 145 -12.90 -4.89 26.35
N PHE A 146 -12.21 -6.03 26.22
CA PHE A 146 -11.95 -6.95 27.32
C PHE A 146 -10.75 -6.55 28.19
N PHE A 147 -10.03 -5.47 27.84
CA PHE A 147 -8.88 -4.97 28.60
C PHE A 147 -9.28 -3.83 29.56
N SER A 148 -8.52 -3.67 30.64
CA SER A 148 -8.70 -2.53 31.57
C SER A 148 -8.51 -1.18 30.85
N THR A 149 -9.16 -0.12 31.34
CA THR A 149 -9.15 1.22 30.74
C THR A 149 -7.73 1.74 30.44
N ALA A 150 -6.80 1.55 31.38
CA ALA A 150 -5.39 1.95 31.20
C ALA A 150 -4.71 1.20 30.05
N ARG A 151 -5.04 -0.07 29.83
CA ARG A 151 -4.54 -0.86 28.70
C ARG A 151 -5.23 -0.53 27.40
N GLN A 152 -6.52 -0.19 27.44
CA GLN A 152 -7.24 0.27 26.24
C GLN A 152 -6.58 1.50 25.62
N LEU A 153 -6.10 2.46 26.45
CA LEU A 153 -5.33 3.62 25.98
C LEU A 153 -4.02 3.20 25.32
N LYS A 154 -3.27 2.27 25.94
CA LYS A 154 -2.00 1.77 25.40
C LYS A 154 -2.18 1.04 24.08
N TYR A 155 -3.17 0.15 23.99
CA TYR A 155 -3.51 -0.57 22.74
C TYR A 155 -4.17 0.35 21.70
N GLY A 156 -4.71 1.49 22.10
CA GLY A 156 -5.25 2.50 21.20
C GLY A 156 -4.24 3.01 20.17
N PHE A 157 -2.96 3.10 20.55
CA PHE A 157 -1.88 3.49 19.63
C PHE A 157 -1.29 2.29 18.88
N TRP A 158 -1.05 1.16 19.57
CA TRP A 158 -0.39 0.00 18.96
C TRP A 158 -1.20 -0.67 17.85
N ASN A 159 -2.52 -0.72 17.99
CA ASN A 159 -3.37 -1.35 16.99
C ASN A 159 -3.32 -0.63 15.61
N PRO A 160 -3.56 0.68 15.49
CA PRO A 160 -3.44 1.37 14.20
C PRO A 160 -2.02 1.33 13.66
N PHE A 161 -0.99 1.38 14.53
CA PHE A 161 0.40 1.27 14.13
C PHE A 161 0.70 -0.08 13.49
N MET A 162 0.31 -1.20 14.12
CA MET A 162 0.51 -2.54 13.57
C MET A 162 -0.28 -2.76 12.28
N LEU A 163 -1.47 -2.18 12.18
CA LEU A 163 -2.25 -2.22 10.96
C LEU A 163 -1.58 -1.45 9.82
N PHE A 164 -1.00 -0.28 10.13
CA PHE A 164 -0.22 0.49 9.18
C PHE A 164 1.01 -0.30 8.69
N VAL A 165 1.76 -0.93 9.61
CA VAL A 165 2.91 -1.78 9.27
C VAL A 165 2.49 -2.94 8.37
N SER A 166 1.37 -3.61 8.68
CA SER A 166 0.82 -4.67 7.84
C SER A 166 0.52 -4.20 6.41
N VAL A 167 -0.19 -3.08 6.28
CA VAL A 167 -0.53 -2.49 4.97
C VAL A 167 0.75 -2.08 4.22
N ALA A 168 1.73 -1.50 4.92
CA ALA A 168 3.00 -1.10 4.32
C ALA A 168 3.80 -2.31 3.81
N ILE A 169 3.86 -3.41 4.58
CA ILE A 169 4.52 -4.65 4.17
C ILE A 169 3.82 -5.25 2.95
N LEU A 170 2.48 -5.35 2.98
CA LEU A 170 1.71 -5.87 1.85
C LEU A 170 1.91 -5.02 0.60
N TYR A 171 1.87 -3.70 0.73
CA TYR A 171 2.12 -2.78 -0.39
C TYR A 171 3.53 -2.98 -0.96
N TYR A 172 4.54 -3.02 -0.10
CA TYR A 172 5.93 -3.25 -0.49
C TYR A 172 6.13 -4.59 -1.19
N THR A 173 5.47 -5.66 -0.71
CA THR A 173 5.53 -7.01 -1.31
C THR A 173 5.14 -6.97 -2.80
N PHE A 174 4.03 -6.34 -3.13
CA PHE A 174 3.60 -6.22 -4.53
C PHE A 174 4.49 -5.29 -5.34
N MET A 175 4.97 -4.19 -4.73
CA MET A 175 5.90 -3.27 -5.41
C MET A 175 7.21 -3.95 -5.78
N MET A 176 7.78 -4.73 -4.88
CA MET A 176 9.00 -5.50 -5.15
C MET A 176 8.77 -6.55 -6.23
N GLU A 177 7.65 -7.22 -6.25
CA GLU A 177 7.31 -8.21 -7.26
C GLU A 177 7.25 -7.57 -8.66
N PHE A 178 6.61 -6.41 -8.78
CA PHE A 178 6.60 -5.67 -10.04
C PHE A 178 8.00 -5.15 -10.42
N HIS A 179 8.81 -4.77 -9.44
CA HIS A 179 10.17 -4.32 -9.69
C HIS A 179 11.07 -5.44 -10.24
N LEU A 180 10.92 -6.65 -9.74
CA LEU A 180 11.74 -7.80 -10.12
C LEU A 180 11.34 -8.41 -11.47
N HIS A 181 10.05 -8.40 -11.82
CA HIS A 181 9.55 -9.13 -12.99
C HIS A 181 9.21 -8.25 -14.19
N PHE A 182 9.00 -6.95 -14.00
CA PHE A 182 8.70 -6.04 -15.10
C PHE A 182 9.85 -5.08 -15.34
N GLU A 183 10.03 -4.68 -16.61
CA GLU A 183 11.06 -3.74 -17.02
C GLU A 183 10.46 -2.46 -17.62
N GLY A 184 11.23 -1.38 -17.57
CA GLY A 184 10.92 -0.12 -18.23
C GLY A 184 9.52 0.43 -17.93
N ALA A 185 8.80 0.77 -18.99
CA ALA A 185 7.47 1.38 -18.92
C ALA A 185 6.37 0.45 -18.38
N THR A 186 6.52 -0.88 -18.53
CA THR A 186 5.59 -1.86 -17.97
C THR A 186 5.66 -1.87 -16.45
N ARG A 187 6.86 -1.80 -15.89
CA ARG A 187 7.10 -1.71 -14.43
C ARG A 187 6.40 -0.50 -13.84
N SER A 188 6.67 0.69 -14.40
CA SER A 188 6.05 1.92 -13.91
C SER A 188 4.52 1.89 -14.04
N GLY A 189 3.98 1.41 -15.17
CA GLY A 189 2.54 1.27 -15.38
C GLY A 189 1.87 0.34 -14.37
N ALA A 190 2.44 -0.83 -14.11
CA ALA A 190 1.93 -1.78 -13.12
C ALA A 190 1.96 -1.22 -11.69
N MET A 191 3.07 -0.57 -11.30
CA MET A 191 3.22 0.05 -9.99
C MET A 191 2.19 1.17 -9.76
N PHE A 192 1.96 2.04 -10.75
CA PHE A 192 0.98 3.12 -10.63
C PHE A 192 -0.45 2.60 -10.55
N LEU A 193 -0.79 1.62 -11.38
CA LEU A 193 -2.10 0.98 -11.34
C LEU A 193 -2.36 0.33 -9.97
N PHE A 194 -1.41 -0.43 -9.48
CA PHE A 194 -1.53 -1.06 -8.16
C PHE A 194 -1.65 -0.02 -7.04
N THR A 195 -0.86 1.05 -7.08
CA THR A 195 -0.93 2.14 -6.10
C THR A 195 -2.32 2.79 -6.08
N ALA A 196 -2.89 3.07 -7.25
CA ALA A 196 -4.24 3.64 -7.37
C ALA A 196 -5.31 2.70 -6.78
N ILE A 197 -5.20 1.39 -7.05
CA ILE A 197 -6.10 0.36 -6.49
C ILE A 197 -5.90 0.23 -4.97
N ALA A 198 -4.66 0.20 -4.49
CA ALA A 198 -4.34 0.07 -3.06
C ALA A 198 -4.89 1.26 -2.24
N ILE A 199 -4.68 2.49 -2.70
CA ILE A 199 -5.23 3.70 -2.06
C ILE A 199 -6.75 3.60 -1.98
N SER A 200 -7.40 3.25 -3.08
CA SER A 200 -8.86 3.09 -3.12
C SER A 200 -9.37 2.04 -2.12
N SER A 201 -8.70 0.89 -2.09
CA SER A 201 -9.08 -0.24 -1.24
C SER A 201 -8.91 0.08 0.25
N VAL A 202 -7.79 0.70 0.63
CA VAL A 202 -7.50 1.12 2.00
C VAL A 202 -8.54 2.15 2.47
N CYS A 203 -8.79 3.18 1.68
CA CYS A 203 -9.75 4.22 2.04
C CYS A 203 -11.17 3.68 2.13
N TYR A 204 -11.57 2.77 1.24
CA TYR A 204 -12.86 2.11 1.30
C TYR A 204 -13.00 1.22 2.54
N ALA A 205 -11.97 0.45 2.89
CA ALA A 205 -11.97 -0.41 4.08
C ALA A 205 -12.08 0.39 5.38
N PHE A 206 -11.41 1.54 5.46
CA PHE A 206 -11.39 2.37 6.66
C PHE A 206 -12.55 3.37 6.78
N ARG A 207 -13.37 3.54 5.74
CA ARG A 207 -14.48 4.53 5.72
C ARG A 207 -15.43 4.48 6.92
N LYS A 208 -15.61 3.31 7.54
CA LYS A 208 -16.52 3.13 8.70
C LYS A 208 -15.82 3.32 10.06
N ARG A 209 -14.48 3.29 10.11
CA ARG A 209 -13.71 3.33 11.38
C ARG A 209 -13.28 4.73 11.79
N PHE A 210 -13.17 5.65 10.85
CA PHE A 210 -12.73 7.02 11.11
C PHE A 210 -13.83 8.02 10.78
N PRO A 211 -13.86 9.20 11.44
CA PRO A 211 -14.75 10.28 11.05
C PRO A 211 -14.59 10.59 9.57
N ILE A 212 -15.70 10.67 8.85
CA ILE A 212 -15.73 10.84 7.37
C ILE A 212 -14.86 12.03 6.93
N THR A 213 -14.84 13.12 7.70
CA THR A 213 -14.03 14.32 7.40
C THR A 213 -12.52 14.03 7.42
N GLN A 214 -12.03 13.32 8.42
CA GLN A 214 -10.60 12.99 8.54
C GLN A 214 -10.16 11.99 7.46
N CYS A 215 -10.94 10.93 7.26
CA CYS A 215 -10.69 9.98 6.18
C CYS A 215 -10.69 10.66 4.81
N LEU A 216 -11.64 11.56 4.57
CA LEU A 216 -11.75 12.27 3.30
C LEU A 216 -10.52 13.13 3.03
N THR A 217 -10.01 13.82 4.05
CA THR A 217 -8.80 14.66 3.93
C THR A 217 -7.57 13.82 3.59
N PHE A 218 -7.33 12.71 4.29
CA PHE A 218 -6.24 11.78 3.97
C PHE A 218 -6.39 11.19 2.59
N TYR A 219 -7.60 10.81 2.20
CA TYR A 219 -7.88 10.26 0.88
C TYR A 219 -7.61 11.28 -0.23
N MET A 220 -8.01 12.53 -0.04
CA MET A 220 -7.73 13.61 -0.99
C MET A 220 -6.23 13.83 -1.15
N LEU A 221 -5.48 13.85 -0.05
CA LEU A 221 -4.03 14.02 -0.07
C LEU A 221 -3.35 12.84 -0.79
N ALA A 222 -3.74 11.61 -0.48
CA ALA A 222 -3.19 10.41 -1.12
C ALA A 222 -3.49 10.36 -2.62
N ILE A 223 -4.73 10.68 -3.05
CA ILE A 223 -5.09 10.76 -4.47
C ILE A 223 -4.38 11.92 -5.15
N GLY A 224 -4.29 13.09 -4.49
CA GLY A 224 -3.57 14.24 -5.03
C GLY A 224 -2.11 13.90 -5.32
N ILE A 225 -1.41 13.31 -4.36
CA ILE A 225 -0.02 12.87 -4.54
C ILE A 225 0.08 11.83 -5.66
N ASN A 226 -0.78 10.80 -5.65
CA ASN A 226 -0.76 9.77 -6.69
C ASN A 226 -0.99 10.36 -8.09
N THR A 227 -1.94 11.30 -8.22
CA THR A 227 -2.23 11.97 -9.48
C THR A 227 -1.05 12.81 -9.95
N LEU A 228 -0.40 13.56 -9.05
CA LEU A 228 0.78 14.35 -9.38
C LEU A 228 1.95 13.47 -9.81
N VAL A 229 2.24 12.41 -9.07
CA VAL A 229 3.31 11.47 -9.43
C VAL A 229 3.00 10.78 -10.77
N TYR A 230 1.76 10.42 -11.03
CA TYR A 230 1.32 9.87 -12.32
C TYR A 230 1.54 10.88 -13.46
N ILE A 231 1.15 12.14 -13.28
CA ILE A 231 1.38 13.21 -14.27
C ILE A 231 2.88 13.39 -14.56
N ILE A 232 3.71 13.49 -13.51
CA ILE A 232 5.16 13.67 -13.63
C ILE A 232 5.78 12.49 -14.39
N ASN A 233 5.37 11.27 -14.09
CA ASN A 233 5.87 10.07 -14.77
C ASN A 233 5.52 10.08 -16.27
N ILE A 234 4.29 10.43 -16.63
CA ILE A 234 3.88 10.53 -18.04
C ILE A 234 4.67 11.61 -18.79
N TRP A 235 5.00 12.73 -18.12
CA TRP A 235 5.78 13.79 -18.76
C TRP A 235 7.27 13.44 -18.92
N GLY A 236 7.79 12.54 -18.06
CA GLY A 236 9.19 12.10 -18.10
C GLY A 236 9.49 10.97 -19.09
N ASP A 237 8.49 10.20 -19.49
CA ASP A 237 8.69 9.05 -20.36
C ASP A 237 8.55 9.38 -21.85
N GLN A 238 9.42 8.78 -22.64
CA GLN A 238 9.27 8.76 -24.09
C GLN A 238 8.22 7.70 -24.49
N TRP A 239 7.17 8.13 -25.18
CA TRP A 239 6.07 7.25 -25.62
C TRP A 239 6.34 6.60 -26.97
N GLU A 240 7.40 7.02 -27.65
CA GLU A 240 7.81 6.45 -28.94
C GLU A 240 8.17 4.97 -28.78
N ASN A 241 7.58 4.15 -29.63
CA ASN A 241 7.81 2.69 -29.67
C ASN A 241 7.42 1.90 -28.41
N MET A 242 6.49 2.43 -27.60
CA MET A 242 5.98 1.64 -26.46
C MET A 242 5.21 0.41 -26.92
N ALA A 243 5.50 -0.71 -26.25
CA ALA A 243 4.72 -1.93 -26.39
C ALA A 243 3.25 -1.71 -25.97
N PHE A 244 2.34 -2.52 -26.45
CA PHE A 244 0.91 -2.42 -26.19
C PHE A 244 0.57 -2.48 -24.68
N VAL A 245 1.24 -3.36 -23.92
CA VAL A 245 0.96 -3.59 -22.49
C VAL A 245 1.17 -2.34 -21.61
N PRO A 246 2.28 -1.62 -21.68
CA PRO A 246 2.47 -0.36 -20.93
C PRO A 246 1.40 0.68 -21.22
N VAL A 247 1.00 0.83 -22.47
CA VAL A 247 -0.04 1.76 -22.89
C VAL A 247 -1.37 1.43 -22.22
N VAL A 248 -1.78 0.17 -22.26
CA VAL A 248 -3.01 -0.32 -21.63
C VAL A 248 -2.98 -0.09 -20.13
N LEU A 249 -1.89 -0.44 -19.45
CA LEU A 249 -1.74 -0.23 -18.00
C LEU A 249 -1.88 1.25 -17.62
N ARG A 250 -1.32 2.15 -18.40
CA ARG A 250 -1.41 3.61 -18.17
C ARG A 250 -2.83 4.15 -18.34
N TRP A 251 -3.57 3.69 -19.35
CA TRP A 251 -4.97 4.07 -19.53
C TRP A 251 -5.87 3.52 -18.42
N PHE A 252 -5.62 2.29 -17.96
CA PHE A 252 -6.32 1.76 -16.79
C PHE A 252 -6.00 2.57 -15.53
N THR A 253 -4.74 2.94 -15.31
CA THR A 253 -4.36 3.82 -14.19
C THR A 253 -5.09 5.16 -14.26
N ALA A 254 -5.16 5.76 -15.45
CA ALA A 254 -5.91 6.99 -15.67
C ALA A 254 -7.39 6.85 -15.30
N ALA A 255 -8.03 5.77 -15.76
CA ALA A 255 -9.43 5.50 -15.44
C ALA A 255 -9.66 5.37 -13.92
N PHE A 256 -8.77 4.66 -13.20
CA PHE A 256 -8.84 4.56 -11.74
C PHE A 256 -8.61 5.90 -11.05
N VAL A 257 -7.65 6.70 -11.48
CA VAL A 257 -7.39 8.04 -10.94
C VAL A 257 -8.61 8.93 -11.13
N ILE A 258 -9.21 8.94 -12.32
CA ILE A 258 -10.45 9.70 -12.60
C ILE A 258 -11.60 9.21 -11.72
N ALA A 259 -11.82 7.90 -11.60
CA ALA A 259 -12.86 7.32 -10.76
C ALA A 259 -12.68 7.73 -9.29
N ASN A 260 -11.46 7.72 -8.78
CA ASN A 260 -11.12 8.15 -7.43
C ASN A 260 -11.39 9.65 -7.22
N ILE A 261 -10.99 10.49 -8.17
CA ILE A 261 -11.27 11.93 -8.13
C ILE A 261 -12.78 12.18 -8.11
N CYS A 262 -13.54 11.51 -8.96
CA CYS A 262 -15.00 11.63 -9.02
C CYS A 262 -15.67 11.19 -7.70
N TYR A 263 -15.19 10.09 -7.11
CA TYR A 263 -15.69 9.60 -5.83
C TYR A 263 -15.44 10.62 -4.70
N VAL A 264 -14.23 11.12 -4.58
CA VAL A 264 -13.88 12.14 -3.58
C VAL A 264 -14.66 13.43 -3.78
N ALA A 265 -14.76 13.91 -5.01
CA ALA A 265 -15.52 15.10 -5.36
C ALA A 265 -16.98 14.95 -4.91
N ARG A 266 -17.60 13.81 -5.22
CA ARG A 266 -18.98 13.50 -4.80
C ARG A 266 -19.13 13.55 -3.27
N GLN A 267 -18.24 12.88 -2.52
CA GLN A 267 -18.31 12.86 -1.06
C GLN A 267 -18.11 14.25 -0.46
N TYR A 268 -17.17 15.00 -1.02
CA TYR A 268 -16.87 16.35 -0.54
C TYR A 268 -18.01 17.33 -0.80
N TYR A 269 -18.62 17.25 -1.99
CA TYR A 269 -19.77 18.10 -2.33
C TYR A 269 -21.02 17.80 -1.49
N LEU A 270 -21.19 16.54 -1.08
CA LEU A 270 -22.26 16.16 -0.16
C LEU A 270 -22.05 16.72 1.26
N LEU A 271 -20.78 16.89 1.69
CA LEU A 271 -20.46 17.37 3.04
C LEU A 271 -20.36 18.90 3.14
N ILE A 272 -19.72 19.56 2.19
CA ILE A 272 -19.31 20.97 2.31
C ILE A 272 -19.99 21.86 1.25
N GLY A 273 -20.52 21.25 0.20
CA GLY A 273 -21.16 21.94 -0.91
C GLY A 273 -20.19 22.34 -2.03
N ILE A 274 -20.76 22.62 -3.19
CA ILE A 274 -20.03 22.88 -4.45
C ILE A 274 -19.27 24.21 -4.44
N LYS A 275 -19.69 25.19 -3.62
CA LYS A 275 -19.08 26.53 -3.57
C LYS A 275 -17.81 26.63 -2.70
N SER A 276 -17.25 25.51 -2.28
CA SER A 276 -16.07 25.48 -1.42
C SER A 276 -14.77 25.77 -2.19
N ARG A 277 -13.71 26.18 -1.49
CA ARG A 277 -12.35 26.33 -2.06
C ARG A 277 -11.81 25.05 -2.67
N PHE A 278 -12.26 23.90 -2.21
CA PHE A 278 -11.93 22.59 -2.75
C PHE A 278 -12.24 22.45 -4.25
N THR A 279 -13.37 23.01 -4.70
CA THR A 279 -13.73 22.97 -6.13
C THR A 279 -12.67 23.60 -7.02
N ILE A 280 -11.97 24.62 -6.51
CA ILE A 280 -10.89 25.29 -7.23
C ILE A 280 -9.68 24.36 -7.40
N TYR A 281 -9.23 23.73 -6.30
CA TYR A 281 -8.11 22.78 -6.34
C TYR A 281 -8.41 21.57 -7.20
N LEU A 282 -9.63 21.03 -7.07
CA LEU A 282 -10.08 19.92 -7.89
C LEU A 282 -10.09 20.27 -9.38
N ASN A 283 -10.54 21.47 -9.73
CA ASN A 283 -10.57 21.93 -11.11
C ASN A 283 -9.18 22.06 -11.71
N ILE A 284 -8.22 22.59 -10.96
CA ILE A 284 -6.81 22.67 -11.38
C ILE A 284 -6.26 21.26 -11.61
N LEU A 285 -6.49 20.34 -10.67
CA LEU A 285 -6.00 18.97 -10.78
C LEU A 285 -6.59 18.24 -12.00
N VAL A 286 -7.90 18.38 -12.22
CA VAL A 286 -8.60 17.79 -13.39
C VAL A 286 -8.09 18.40 -14.69
N THR A 287 -7.79 19.68 -14.72
CA THR A 287 -7.22 20.35 -15.91
C THR A 287 -5.84 19.82 -16.23
N LEU A 288 -4.97 19.69 -15.23
CA LEU A 288 -3.64 19.11 -15.41
C LEU A 288 -3.72 17.66 -15.92
N LEU A 289 -4.63 16.88 -15.33
CA LEU A 289 -4.86 15.51 -15.78
C LEU A 289 -5.37 15.46 -17.22
N TRP A 290 -6.32 16.33 -17.58
CA TRP A 290 -6.85 16.43 -18.95
C TRP A 290 -5.74 16.73 -19.97
N VAL A 291 -4.92 17.75 -19.71
CA VAL A 291 -3.80 18.10 -20.60
C VAL A 291 -2.82 16.95 -20.76
N THR A 292 -2.50 16.26 -19.65
CA THR A 292 -1.64 15.08 -19.66
C THR A 292 -2.21 13.95 -20.51
N MET A 293 -3.51 13.69 -20.40
CA MET A 293 -4.21 12.65 -21.19
C MET A 293 -4.20 12.98 -22.67
N VAL A 294 -4.51 14.22 -23.04
CA VAL A 294 -4.51 14.65 -24.43
C VAL A 294 -3.10 14.56 -25.01
N ARG A 295 -2.08 15.00 -24.29
CA ARG A 295 -0.68 14.83 -24.71
C ARG A 295 -0.34 13.37 -24.96
N SER A 296 -0.68 12.48 -24.02
CA SER A 296 -0.43 11.05 -24.15
C SER A 296 -1.13 10.45 -25.37
N PHE A 297 -2.36 10.86 -25.62
CA PHE A 297 -3.14 10.42 -26.77
C PHE A 297 -2.53 10.89 -28.11
N LEU A 298 -2.18 12.16 -28.21
CA LEU A 298 -1.55 12.72 -29.42
C LEU A 298 -0.24 12.00 -29.76
N TRP A 299 0.55 11.69 -28.73
CA TRP A 299 1.79 10.96 -28.91
C TRP A 299 1.58 9.52 -29.38
N GLN A 300 0.55 8.84 -28.89
CA GLN A 300 0.19 7.49 -29.33
C GLN A 300 -0.30 7.43 -30.77
N VAL A 301 -0.96 8.50 -31.23
CA VAL A 301 -1.46 8.62 -32.61
C VAL A 301 -0.34 9.00 -33.60
N GLY A 302 0.86 9.35 -33.09
CA GLY A 302 1.99 9.72 -33.94
C GLY A 302 1.87 11.14 -34.53
N VAL A 303 1.24 12.05 -33.76
CA VAL A 303 1.17 13.47 -34.16
C VAL A 303 2.49 14.13 -33.78
N ASP A 304 3.30 14.53 -34.76
CA ASP A 304 4.61 15.14 -34.54
C ASP A 304 4.52 16.56 -33.96
N ASP A 305 3.45 17.26 -34.23
CA ASP A 305 3.24 18.63 -33.75
C ASP A 305 2.34 18.68 -32.51
N PHE A 306 2.98 18.48 -31.36
CA PHE A 306 2.28 18.55 -30.05
C PHE A 306 1.82 19.93 -29.66
N SER A 307 2.45 20.96 -30.20
CA SER A 307 2.25 22.34 -29.80
C SER A 307 0.80 22.76 -30.01
N ALA A 308 0.29 22.56 -31.22
CA ALA A 308 -1.10 22.90 -31.58
C ALA A 308 -2.13 22.08 -30.77
N GLY A 309 -1.87 20.76 -30.59
CA GLY A 309 -2.76 19.89 -29.84
C GLY A 309 -2.86 20.25 -28.35
N LEU A 310 -1.74 20.66 -27.74
CA LEU A 310 -1.75 21.13 -26.34
C LEU A 310 -2.48 22.47 -26.20
N SER A 311 -2.28 23.41 -27.15
CA SER A 311 -2.97 24.70 -27.18
C SER A 311 -4.49 24.50 -27.28
N LEU A 312 -4.93 23.59 -28.15
CA LEU A 312 -6.34 23.23 -28.29
C LEU A 312 -6.89 22.62 -26.99
N SER A 313 -6.17 21.68 -26.37
CA SER A 313 -6.61 21.02 -25.13
C SER A 313 -6.74 21.99 -23.96
N LEU A 314 -5.81 22.91 -23.81
CA LEU A 314 -5.85 23.99 -22.81
C LEU A 314 -7.02 24.95 -23.07
N SER A 315 -7.30 25.26 -24.34
CA SER A 315 -8.43 26.11 -24.73
C SER A 315 -9.75 25.48 -24.37
N ILE A 316 -9.93 24.19 -24.66
CA ILE A 316 -11.13 23.42 -24.28
C ILE A 316 -11.28 23.39 -22.75
N ALA A 317 -10.20 23.12 -22.01
CA ALA A 317 -10.23 23.13 -20.55
C ALA A 317 -10.60 24.51 -19.99
N GLY A 318 -10.02 25.59 -20.53
CA GLY A 318 -10.36 26.97 -20.17
C GLY A 318 -11.83 27.28 -20.42
N PHE A 319 -12.38 26.87 -21.56
CA PHE A 319 -13.79 27.07 -21.89
C PHE A 319 -14.71 26.35 -20.91
N VAL A 320 -14.44 25.08 -20.60
CA VAL A 320 -15.19 24.30 -19.61
C VAL A 320 -15.12 24.95 -18.21
N GLN A 321 -13.95 25.40 -17.79
CA GLN A 321 -13.75 26.10 -16.52
C GLN A 321 -14.54 27.39 -16.45
N MET A 322 -14.56 28.19 -17.55
CA MET A 322 -15.37 29.40 -17.62
C MET A 322 -16.86 29.10 -17.46
N GLY A 323 -17.38 28.13 -18.20
CA GLY A 323 -18.76 27.68 -18.11
C GLY A 323 -19.14 27.24 -16.71
N LEU A 324 -18.30 26.40 -16.06
CA LEU A 324 -18.50 25.99 -14.68
C LEU A 324 -18.41 27.16 -13.70
N GLY A 325 -17.45 28.06 -13.88
CA GLY A 325 -17.29 29.25 -13.04
C GLY A 325 -18.47 30.24 -13.14
N MET A 326 -19.10 30.34 -14.30
CA MET A 326 -20.34 31.09 -14.47
C MET A 326 -21.54 30.39 -13.80
N ARG A 327 -21.71 29.09 -14.06
CA ARG A 327 -22.82 28.29 -13.51
C ARG A 327 -22.78 28.20 -11.97
N LEU A 328 -21.61 28.08 -11.39
CA LEU A 328 -21.39 27.98 -9.95
C LEU A 328 -21.25 29.35 -9.26
N HIS A 329 -21.25 30.44 -10.01
CA HIS A 329 -21.04 31.81 -9.52
C HIS A 329 -19.70 31.99 -8.76
N GLN A 330 -18.64 31.24 -9.14
CA GLN A 330 -17.33 31.30 -8.51
C GLN A 330 -16.40 32.24 -9.29
N LYS A 331 -16.08 33.41 -8.68
CA LYS A 331 -15.16 34.39 -9.27
C LYS A 331 -13.77 33.82 -9.56
N VAL A 332 -13.23 33.02 -8.63
CA VAL A 332 -11.88 32.45 -8.74
C VAL A 332 -11.76 31.48 -9.92
N MET A 333 -12.75 30.62 -10.17
CA MET A 333 -12.75 29.73 -11.34
C MET A 333 -12.73 30.49 -12.66
N ARG A 334 -13.49 31.60 -12.76
CA ARG A 334 -13.47 32.47 -13.94
C ARG A 334 -12.11 33.14 -14.13
N MET A 335 -11.45 33.57 -13.04
CA MET A 335 -10.11 34.13 -13.10
C MET A 335 -9.08 33.12 -13.58
N ILE A 336 -9.12 31.88 -13.07
CA ILE A 336 -8.25 30.77 -13.50
C ILE A 336 -8.47 30.48 -15.00
N SER A 337 -9.72 30.39 -15.43
CA SER A 337 -10.04 30.20 -16.85
C SER A 337 -9.46 31.34 -17.74
N LEU A 338 -9.63 32.58 -17.31
CA LEU A 338 -9.08 33.72 -18.04
C LEU A 338 -7.54 33.66 -18.11
N SER A 339 -6.87 33.29 -17.00
CA SER A 339 -5.44 33.06 -16.97
C SER A 339 -5.03 31.91 -17.89
N THR A 340 -5.80 30.81 -17.95
CA THR A 340 -5.53 29.72 -18.89
C THR A 340 -5.60 30.17 -20.35
N PHE A 341 -6.62 30.96 -20.70
CA PHE A 341 -6.68 31.57 -22.05
C PHE A 341 -5.52 32.51 -22.32
N GLY A 342 -5.09 33.31 -21.32
CA GLY A 342 -3.91 34.16 -21.43
C GLY A 342 -2.65 33.37 -21.73
N ILE A 343 -2.45 32.24 -21.03
CA ILE A 343 -1.31 31.33 -21.28
C ILE A 343 -1.36 30.75 -22.70
N VAL A 344 -2.54 30.33 -23.16
CA VAL A 344 -2.72 29.80 -24.52
C VAL A 344 -2.40 30.88 -25.56
N LEU A 345 -2.85 32.12 -25.39
CA LEU A 345 -2.55 33.22 -26.29
C LEU A 345 -1.06 33.54 -26.31
N LEU A 346 -0.40 33.60 -25.15
CA LEU A 346 1.05 33.81 -25.07
C LEU A 346 1.79 32.70 -25.79
N LYS A 347 1.42 31.43 -25.57
CA LYS A 347 2.01 30.29 -26.25
C LYS A 347 1.83 30.39 -27.78
N LEU A 348 0.63 30.70 -28.22
CA LEU A 348 0.31 30.84 -29.64
C LEU A 348 1.15 31.93 -30.29
N VAL A 349 1.39 33.08 -29.62
CA VAL A 349 2.20 34.19 -30.14
C VAL A 349 3.69 33.85 -30.13
N PHE A 350 4.21 33.26 -29.04
CA PHE A 350 5.65 33.10 -28.87
C PHE A 350 6.18 31.74 -29.38
N ASP A 351 5.37 30.74 -29.46
CA ASP A 351 5.77 29.37 -29.83
C ASP A 351 5.19 28.98 -31.19
N ASP A 352 3.88 28.98 -31.34
CA ASP A 352 3.20 28.47 -32.52
C ASP A 352 3.37 29.43 -33.77
N LEU A 353 3.25 30.75 -33.57
CA LEU A 353 3.46 31.74 -34.68
C LEU A 353 4.91 31.81 -35.13
N TRP A 354 5.87 31.66 -34.21
CA TRP A 354 7.31 31.71 -34.53
C TRP A 354 7.79 30.45 -35.22
N ALA A 355 7.15 29.30 -34.94
CA ALA A 355 7.45 28.03 -35.58
C ALA A 355 6.79 27.85 -36.97
N MET A 356 5.83 28.71 -37.32
CA MET A 356 5.23 28.66 -38.66
C MET A 356 6.24 29.10 -39.70
N PRO A 357 6.53 28.28 -40.76
CA PRO A 357 7.35 28.69 -41.85
C PRO A 357 6.71 29.93 -42.50
N THR A 358 7.49 30.99 -42.64
CA THR A 358 7.08 32.19 -43.37
C THR A 358 6.63 31.76 -44.75
N ILE A 359 5.32 31.79 -44.98
CA ILE A 359 4.76 31.68 -46.33
C ILE A 359 5.17 32.94 -47.05
N GLY A 360 6.27 32.84 -47.80
CA GLY A 360 6.73 33.91 -48.71
C GLY A 360 5.92 33.96 -49.97
#